data_fbee2a0f34100d13ca9789b09154dc2e
#
_entry.id   fbee2a0f34100d13ca9789b09154dc2e
#
_cell.length_a   1.000
_cell.length_b   1.000
_cell.length_c   1.000
_cell.angle_alpha   90.00
_cell.angle_beta   90.00
_cell.angle_gamma   90.00
#
_symmetry.space_group_name_H-M   'P 1'
#
loop_
_entity.id
_entity.type
_entity.pdbx_description
1 polymer ?
#
loop_
_entity_poly.entity_id
_entity_poly.type
_entity_poly.pdbx_seq_one_letter_code
_entity_poly.pdbx_strand_id
1 'polypeptide(L)'
;MKTKKLFSFDELKDAEKIISTGMPNGIDYSQMYLIAKYFRETYGYGAIKLERELISFCKQQDKNFNPVTEAASIKKWIRVAMSYGLRKIDGIFVSNPEIEFLKTIQTTKDRKLLFATLVFAKVLKKNSHSTKTSENYYIRYSNFLDIIRTTKLSGVTEVDFADILHKHKQHFTFYNPEKELIRLEFVDKMPESMFMIDNLESIDGYYEMIFGERKQIGVCEICKKPFVKNANAQKMCLSCKKEKRNEQQKELMRERRKVLAK
;
A
#
# COMPACT_ATOMS: atom_id res chain seq x y z
N MET A 1 -3.63 -9.94 17.32
CA MET A 1 -2.81 -9.16 16.36
C MET A 1 -3.71 -8.64 15.24
N LYS A 2 -3.80 -7.31 15.04
CA LYS A 2 -4.54 -6.75 13.88
C LYS A 2 -3.71 -7.03 12.62
N THR A 3 -4.24 -7.85 11.73
CA THR A 3 -3.63 -8.14 10.43
C THR A 3 -3.48 -6.83 9.65
N LYS A 4 -2.25 -6.48 9.32
CA LYS A 4 -1.93 -5.31 8.50
C LYS A 4 -2.47 -5.56 7.09
N LYS A 5 -3.48 -4.82 6.67
CA LYS A 5 -4.03 -4.95 5.33
C LYS A 5 -2.99 -4.43 4.33
N LEU A 6 -2.52 -5.28 3.44
CA LEU A 6 -1.58 -4.90 2.39
C LEU A 6 -2.35 -4.19 1.29
N PHE A 7 -2.07 -2.91 1.08
CA PHE A 7 -2.58 -2.15 -0.06
C PHE A 7 -1.47 -2.05 -1.10
N SER A 8 -1.72 -2.65 -2.26
CA SER A 8 -0.77 -2.75 -3.35
C SER A 8 -1.34 -2.19 -4.65
N PHE A 9 -0.50 -1.55 -5.44
CA PHE A 9 -0.78 -1.21 -6.83
C PHE A 9 -0.47 -2.37 -7.77
N ASP A 10 0.50 -3.22 -7.41
CA ASP A 10 0.93 -4.37 -8.21
C ASP A 10 1.17 -5.56 -7.28
N GLU A 11 0.12 -6.36 -7.09
CA GLU A 11 0.16 -7.54 -6.21
C GLU A 11 1.19 -8.58 -6.68
N LEU A 12 1.47 -8.66 -7.99
CA LEU A 12 2.48 -9.57 -8.52
C LEU A 12 3.88 -9.20 -8.02
N LYS A 13 4.28 -7.94 -8.22
CA LYS A 13 5.59 -7.45 -7.77
C LYS A 13 5.77 -7.56 -6.27
N ASP A 14 4.73 -7.28 -5.50
CA ASP A 14 4.79 -7.39 -4.05
C ASP A 14 4.93 -8.85 -3.61
N ALA A 15 4.24 -9.79 -4.26
CA ALA A 15 4.40 -11.22 -3.99
C ALA A 15 5.82 -11.71 -4.32
N GLU A 16 6.35 -11.38 -5.49
CA GLU A 16 7.72 -11.71 -5.90
C GLU A 16 8.75 -11.15 -4.90
N LYS A 17 8.55 -9.91 -4.44
CA LYS A 17 9.40 -9.32 -3.42
C LYS A 17 9.37 -10.11 -2.12
N ILE A 18 8.18 -10.49 -1.62
CA ILE A 18 8.04 -11.27 -0.39
C ILE A 18 8.71 -12.64 -0.56
N ILE A 19 8.52 -13.31 -1.69
CA ILE A 19 9.13 -14.62 -1.95
C ILE A 19 10.65 -14.52 -1.97
N SER A 20 11.20 -13.49 -2.60
CA SER A 20 12.66 -13.30 -2.72
C SER A 20 13.32 -12.86 -1.41
N THR A 21 12.65 -12.06 -0.59
CA THR A 21 13.20 -11.51 0.67
C THR A 21 12.82 -12.31 1.91
N GLY A 22 11.81 -13.15 1.82
CA GLY A 22 11.18 -13.83 2.96
C GLY A 22 10.37 -12.87 3.84
N MET A 23 9.92 -13.38 4.98
CA MET A 23 9.18 -12.66 6.01
C MET A 23 10.04 -12.54 7.28
N PRO A 24 10.90 -11.51 7.41
CA PRO A 24 11.94 -11.45 8.45
C PRO A 24 11.39 -11.37 9.89
N ASN A 25 10.12 -10.99 10.05
CA ASN A 25 9.45 -10.89 11.35
C ASN A 25 8.46 -12.04 11.60
N GLY A 26 8.66 -13.18 10.94
CA GLY A 26 7.72 -14.30 10.96
C GLY A 26 6.56 -14.12 9.99
N ILE A 27 5.60 -15.06 10.06
CA ILE A 27 4.49 -15.13 9.10
C ILE A 27 3.53 -13.94 9.28
N ASP A 28 3.41 -13.12 8.25
CA ASP A 28 2.37 -12.09 8.15
C ASP A 28 1.14 -12.66 7.43
N TYR A 29 0.08 -12.91 8.20
CA TYR A 29 -1.18 -13.49 7.69
C TYR A 29 -1.83 -12.68 6.57
N SER A 30 -1.61 -11.37 6.53
CA SER A 30 -2.13 -10.52 5.46
C SER A 30 -1.35 -10.70 4.15
N GLN A 31 -0.05 -10.95 4.23
CA GLN A 31 0.80 -11.24 3.08
C GLN A 31 0.56 -12.64 2.51
N MET A 32 0.12 -13.58 3.35
CA MET A 32 -0.17 -14.95 2.90
C MET A 32 -1.31 -15.04 1.88
N TYR A 33 -2.27 -14.11 1.89
CA TYR A 33 -3.28 -14.03 0.81
C TYR A 33 -2.64 -13.73 -0.54
N LEU A 34 -1.64 -12.86 -0.53
CA LEU A 34 -0.90 -12.47 -1.72
C LEU A 34 -0.04 -13.62 -2.25
N ILE A 35 0.68 -14.29 -1.36
CA ILE A 35 1.47 -15.49 -1.71
C ILE A 35 0.59 -16.61 -2.27
N ALA A 36 -0.58 -16.85 -1.67
CA ALA A 36 -1.52 -17.84 -2.16
C ALA A 36 -2.02 -17.54 -3.59
N LYS A 37 -2.37 -16.28 -3.87
CA LYS A 37 -2.74 -15.83 -5.22
C LYS A 37 -1.59 -16.00 -6.21
N TYR A 38 -0.37 -15.61 -5.80
CA TYR A 38 0.83 -15.76 -6.62
C TYR A 38 1.07 -17.22 -7.03
N PHE A 39 1.07 -18.15 -6.07
CA PHE A 39 1.25 -19.57 -6.37
C PHE A 39 0.14 -20.12 -7.28
N ARG A 40 -1.10 -19.65 -7.06
CA ARG A 40 -2.24 -20.03 -7.91
C ARG A 40 -2.09 -19.56 -9.35
N GLU A 41 -1.73 -18.31 -9.58
CA GLU A 41 -1.66 -17.74 -10.92
C GLU A 41 -0.36 -18.07 -11.66
N THR A 42 0.77 -17.99 -10.97
CA THR A 42 2.08 -18.19 -11.62
C THR A 42 2.33 -19.66 -11.95
N TYR A 43 1.91 -20.57 -11.06
CA TYR A 43 2.18 -22.01 -11.21
C TYR A 43 0.93 -22.84 -11.52
N GLY A 44 -0.25 -22.24 -11.60
CA GLY A 44 -1.49 -22.93 -11.90
C GLY A 44 -1.95 -23.95 -10.82
N TYR A 45 -1.50 -23.80 -9.56
CA TYR A 45 -1.77 -24.79 -8.52
C TYR A 45 -3.27 -24.89 -8.18
N GLY A 46 -3.80 -26.13 -8.20
CA GLY A 46 -5.11 -26.45 -7.62
C GLY A 46 -5.06 -26.44 -6.09
N ALA A 47 -6.22 -26.47 -5.43
CA ALA A 47 -6.36 -26.29 -3.98
C ALA A 47 -5.44 -27.20 -3.14
N ILE A 48 -5.35 -28.49 -3.47
CA ILE A 48 -4.53 -29.48 -2.73
C ILE A 48 -3.03 -29.15 -2.85
N LYS A 49 -2.56 -28.84 -4.07
CA LYS A 49 -1.15 -28.49 -4.28
C LYS A 49 -0.83 -27.15 -3.64
N LEU A 50 -1.74 -26.17 -3.76
CA LEU A 50 -1.61 -24.87 -3.15
C LEU A 50 -1.48 -24.96 -1.62
N GLU A 51 -2.26 -25.83 -0.97
CA GLU A 51 -2.16 -26.08 0.47
C GLU A 51 -0.76 -26.57 0.86
N ARG A 52 -0.23 -27.57 0.16
CA ARG A 52 1.11 -28.12 0.41
C ARG A 52 2.20 -27.06 0.28
N GLU A 53 2.15 -26.27 -0.79
CA GLU A 53 3.14 -25.23 -1.04
C GLU A 53 3.06 -24.09 -0.02
N LEU A 54 1.85 -23.68 0.40
CA LEU A 54 1.68 -22.68 1.47
C LEU A 54 2.23 -23.18 2.81
N ILE A 55 1.97 -24.44 3.16
CA ILE A 55 2.52 -25.05 4.38
C ILE A 55 4.06 -25.11 4.30
N SER A 56 4.61 -25.52 3.16
CA SER A 56 6.05 -25.53 2.93
C SER A 56 6.66 -24.15 3.07
N PHE A 57 6.07 -23.15 2.44
CA PHE A 57 6.51 -21.75 2.54
C PHE A 57 6.46 -21.23 3.99
N CYS A 58 5.35 -21.48 4.70
CA CYS A 58 5.22 -21.06 6.09
C CYS A 58 6.29 -21.69 7.00
N LYS A 59 6.58 -22.99 6.83
CA LYS A 59 7.64 -23.69 7.59
C LYS A 59 9.04 -23.14 7.30
N GLN A 60 9.29 -22.63 6.09
CA GLN A 60 10.54 -21.95 5.76
C GLN A 60 10.66 -20.57 6.45
N GLN A 61 9.53 -19.88 6.66
CA GLN A 61 9.51 -18.56 7.32
C GLN A 61 9.53 -18.70 8.85
N ASP A 62 8.87 -19.72 9.40
CA ASP A 62 8.79 -19.99 10.83
C ASP A 62 8.86 -21.49 11.10
N LYS A 63 9.94 -21.95 11.76
CA LYS A 63 10.15 -23.36 12.10
C LYS A 63 9.08 -23.91 13.07
N ASN A 64 8.45 -23.03 13.84
CA ASN A 64 7.40 -23.38 14.80
C ASN A 64 5.99 -23.39 14.16
N PHE A 65 5.87 -23.12 12.86
CA PHE A 65 4.59 -23.13 12.17
C PHE A 65 3.93 -24.51 12.25
N ASN A 66 2.73 -24.55 12.86
CA ASN A 66 1.94 -25.77 12.97
C ASN A 66 0.72 -25.73 12.04
N PRO A 67 0.70 -26.52 10.97
CA PRO A 67 -0.40 -26.49 10.00
C PRO A 67 -1.74 -26.96 10.58
N VAL A 68 -1.74 -27.75 11.68
CA VAL A 68 -2.97 -28.21 12.32
C VAL A 68 -3.67 -27.04 13.05
N THR A 69 -2.92 -26.28 13.83
CA THR A 69 -3.47 -25.10 14.53
C THR A 69 -3.85 -23.98 13.55
N GLU A 70 -3.16 -23.89 12.42
CA GLU A 70 -3.38 -22.86 11.39
C GLU A 70 -4.30 -23.33 10.24
N ALA A 71 -4.94 -24.49 10.35
CA ALA A 71 -5.77 -25.05 9.28
C ALA A 71 -6.87 -24.09 8.79
N ALA A 72 -7.49 -23.33 9.70
CA ALA A 72 -8.53 -22.36 9.36
C ALA A 72 -7.95 -21.19 8.52
N SER A 73 -6.77 -20.69 8.86
CA SER A 73 -6.06 -19.64 8.14
C SER A 73 -5.67 -20.12 6.74
N ILE A 74 -5.09 -21.31 6.64
CA ILE A 74 -4.69 -21.92 5.36
C ILE A 74 -5.91 -22.08 4.44
N LYS A 75 -7.01 -22.66 4.92
CA LYS A 75 -8.26 -22.78 4.14
C LYS A 75 -8.77 -21.43 3.65
N LYS A 76 -8.64 -20.37 4.47
CA LYS A 76 -9.06 -19.03 4.11
C LYS A 76 -8.17 -18.44 3.02
N TRP A 77 -6.84 -18.62 3.09
CA TRP A 77 -5.91 -18.17 2.05
C TRP A 77 -6.20 -18.86 0.71
N ILE A 78 -6.39 -20.20 0.73
CA ILE A 78 -6.72 -20.98 -0.46
C ILE A 78 -8.03 -20.51 -1.07
N ARG A 79 -9.10 -20.36 -0.25
CA ARG A 79 -10.40 -19.90 -0.73
C ARG A 79 -10.29 -18.53 -1.43
N VAL A 80 -9.54 -17.60 -0.85
CA VAL A 80 -9.33 -16.28 -1.46
C VAL A 80 -8.55 -16.40 -2.77
N ALA A 81 -7.48 -17.18 -2.81
CA ALA A 81 -6.69 -17.40 -4.02
C ALA A 81 -7.47 -18.07 -5.15
N MET A 82 -8.37 -19.02 -4.81
CA MET A 82 -9.23 -19.68 -5.79
C MET A 82 -10.34 -18.78 -6.34
N SER A 83 -10.76 -17.79 -5.54
CA SER A 83 -11.85 -16.87 -5.92
C SER A 83 -11.37 -15.59 -6.59
N TYR A 84 -10.13 -15.16 -6.34
CA TYR A 84 -9.63 -13.84 -6.74
C TYR A 84 -8.19 -13.95 -7.21
N GLY A 85 -7.93 -13.41 -8.42
CA GLY A 85 -6.60 -13.29 -8.97
C GLY A 85 -5.75 -12.19 -8.36
N LEU A 86 -4.48 -12.12 -8.79
CA LEU A 86 -3.59 -11.00 -8.53
C LEU A 86 -4.14 -9.74 -9.21
N ARG A 87 -3.94 -8.60 -8.56
CA ARG A 87 -4.42 -7.32 -9.06
C ARG A 87 -3.28 -6.42 -9.44
N LYS A 88 -3.53 -5.69 -10.51
CA LYS A 88 -2.70 -4.57 -10.92
C LYS A 88 -3.59 -3.34 -11.08
N ILE A 89 -3.22 -2.27 -10.41
CA ILE A 89 -3.83 -0.95 -10.56
C ILE A 89 -2.79 -0.08 -11.26
N ASP A 90 -3.04 0.31 -12.49
CA ASP A 90 -2.08 1.12 -13.26
C ASP A 90 -1.87 2.50 -12.64
N GLY A 91 -2.88 3.03 -12.00
CA GLY A 91 -2.82 4.28 -11.24
C GLY A 91 -4.17 4.73 -10.70
N ILE A 92 -4.10 5.75 -9.86
CA ILE A 92 -5.25 6.47 -9.34
C ILE A 92 -5.22 7.88 -9.93
N PHE A 93 -6.32 8.29 -10.51
CA PHE A 93 -6.45 9.62 -11.07
C PHE A 93 -6.99 10.60 -10.04
N VAL A 94 -6.34 11.76 -9.94
CA VAL A 94 -6.81 12.91 -9.17
C VAL A 94 -7.18 14.00 -10.16
N SER A 95 -8.42 14.46 -10.12
CA SER A 95 -8.97 15.43 -11.07
C SER A 95 -8.65 16.88 -10.68
N ASN A 96 -8.79 17.81 -11.62
CA ASN A 96 -8.62 19.22 -11.34
C ASN A 96 -9.61 19.75 -10.29
N PRO A 97 -10.93 19.42 -10.30
CA PRO A 97 -11.84 19.83 -9.26
C PRO A 97 -11.42 19.38 -7.86
N GLU A 98 -10.86 18.15 -7.74
CA GLU A 98 -10.34 17.64 -6.47
C GLU A 98 -9.08 18.40 -6.01
N ILE A 99 -8.20 18.75 -6.94
CA ILE A 99 -7.01 19.57 -6.66
C ILE A 99 -7.43 20.99 -6.22
N GLU A 100 -8.37 21.62 -6.93
CA GLU A 100 -8.87 22.94 -6.57
C GLU A 100 -9.57 22.93 -5.20
N PHE A 101 -10.38 21.91 -4.91
CA PHE A 101 -10.92 21.73 -3.57
C PHE A 101 -9.80 21.65 -2.51
N LEU A 102 -8.79 20.82 -2.73
CA LEU A 102 -7.69 20.69 -1.78
C LEU A 102 -6.88 21.98 -1.60
N LYS A 103 -6.79 22.83 -2.63
CA LYS A 103 -6.16 24.16 -2.52
C LYS A 103 -6.92 25.10 -1.59
N THR A 104 -8.23 24.93 -1.40
CA THR A 104 -9.01 25.73 -0.46
C THR A 104 -8.64 25.45 1.00
N ILE A 105 -8.00 24.31 1.28
CA ILE A 105 -7.57 23.93 2.62
C ILE A 105 -6.31 24.71 2.99
N GLN A 106 -6.43 25.56 3.99
CA GLN A 106 -5.37 26.51 4.34
C GLN A 106 -4.11 25.86 4.90
N THR A 107 -4.28 24.86 5.82
CA THR A 107 -3.15 24.22 6.47
C THR A 107 -2.56 23.12 5.60
N THR A 108 -1.25 23.17 5.36
CA THR A 108 -0.48 22.16 4.62
C THR A 108 -0.70 20.76 5.19
N LYS A 109 -0.76 20.63 6.51
CA LYS A 109 -0.95 19.35 7.21
C LYS A 109 -2.31 18.73 6.87
N ASP A 110 -3.40 19.51 6.98
CA ASP A 110 -4.75 19.06 6.67
C ASP A 110 -4.86 18.70 5.19
N ARG A 111 -4.31 19.53 4.31
CA ARG A 111 -4.29 19.29 2.87
C ARG A 111 -3.58 18.01 2.49
N LYS A 112 -2.41 17.75 3.06
CA LYS A 112 -1.67 16.49 2.83
C LYS A 112 -2.46 15.28 3.27
N LEU A 113 -3.08 15.34 4.44
CA LEU A 113 -3.84 14.22 4.95
C LEU A 113 -5.12 13.98 4.14
N LEU A 114 -5.82 15.02 3.74
CA LEU A 114 -7.00 14.91 2.87
C LEU A 114 -6.62 14.37 1.48
N PHE A 115 -5.49 14.80 0.93
CA PHE A 115 -4.97 14.27 -0.33
C PHE A 115 -4.64 12.76 -0.23
N ALA A 116 -3.94 12.36 0.83
CA ALA A 116 -3.66 10.94 1.06
C ALA A 116 -4.94 10.12 1.27
N THR A 117 -5.91 10.68 1.99
CA THR A 117 -7.22 10.05 2.21
C THR A 117 -8.00 9.87 0.91
N LEU A 118 -8.01 10.89 0.04
CA LEU A 118 -8.62 10.82 -1.29
C LEU A 118 -8.03 9.69 -2.13
N VAL A 119 -6.70 9.68 -2.27
CA VAL A 119 -6.01 8.65 -3.05
C VAL A 119 -6.27 7.27 -2.50
N PHE A 120 -6.21 7.13 -1.18
CA PHE A 120 -6.46 5.86 -0.51
C PHE A 120 -7.90 5.35 -0.70
N ALA A 121 -8.90 6.24 -0.62
CA ALA A 121 -10.29 5.89 -0.89
C ALA A 121 -10.49 5.40 -2.33
N LYS A 122 -9.81 6.02 -3.29
CA LYS A 122 -9.83 5.60 -4.70
C LYS A 122 -9.17 4.23 -4.91
N VAL A 123 -8.05 3.96 -4.22
CA VAL A 123 -7.41 2.63 -4.21
C VAL A 123 -8.34 1.59 -3.61
N LEU A 124 -8.97 1.89 -2.47
CA LEU A 124 -9.93 0.99 -1.84
C LEU A 124 -11.09 0.64 -2.78
N LYS A 125 -11.63 1.62 -3.49
CA LYS A 125 -12.72 1.41 -4.45
C LYS A 125 -12.27 0.51 -5.60
N LYS A 126 -11.10 0.78 -6.20
CA LYS A 126 -10.54 -0.09 -7.26
C LYS A 126 -10.24 -1.51 -6.77
N ASN A 127 -9.86 -1.66 -5.51
CA ASN A 127 -9.62 -2.96 -4.88
C ASN A 127 -10.89 -3.65 -4.36
N SER A 128 -12.04 -2.99 -4.40
CA SER A 128 -13.30 -3.59 -3.96
C SER A 128 -13.79 -4.63 -4.97
N HIS A 129 -14.12 -5.83 -4.49
CA HIS A 129 -14.77 -6.86 -5.30
C HIS A 129 -16.29 -6.66 -5.43
N SER A 130 -16.81 -5.61 -4.82
CA SER A 130 -18.24 -5.32 -4.89
C SER A 130 -18.61 -4.92 -6.32
N THR A 131 -19.37 -5.75 -6.98
CA THR A 131 -20.02 -5.46 -8.26
C THR A 131 -21.10 -4.38 -8.13
N LYS A 132 -21.44 -4.00 -6.88
CA LYS A 132 -22.28 -2.83 -6.61
C LYS A 132 -21.45 -1.60 -6.92
N THR A 133 -21.66 -1.04 -8.09
CA THR A 133 -21.14 0.23 -8.58
C THR A 133 -21.71 1.39 -7.75
N SER A 134 -21.36 1.44 -6.48
CA SER A 134 -21.56 2.65 -5.70
C SER A 134 -20.67 3.72 -6.32
N GLU A 135 -21.24 4.79 -6.82
CA GLU A 135 -20.50 5.95 -7.33
C GLU A 135 -19.67 6.63 -6.23
N ASN A 136 -19.92 6.28 -4.97
CA ASN A 136 -19.33 6.93 -3.81
C ASN A 136 -18.01 6.29 -3.40
N TYR A 137 -17.18 7.08 -2.74
CA TYR A 137 -15.88 6.70 -2.21
C TYR A 137 -15.91 6.68 -0.69
N TYR A 138 -15.48 5.57 -0.11
CA TYR A 138 -15.56 5.34 1.33
C TYR A 138 -14.20 4.97 1.92
N ILE A 139 -13.99 5.40 3.15
CA ILE A 139 -12.94 4.90 4.05
C ILE A 139 -13.58 4.44 5.35
N ARG A 140 -12.84 3.66 6.14
CA ARG A 140 -13.19 3.40 7.55
C ARG A 140 -12.28 4.19 8.44
N TYR A 141 -12.76 4.56 9.62
CA TYR A 141 -11.91 5.21 10.61
C TYR A 141 -10.64 4.39 10.90
N SER A 142 -10.78 3.07 10.98
CA SER A 142 -9.66 2.14 11.16
C SER A 142 -8.64 2.14 9.99
N ASN A 143 -8.98 2.65 8.82
CA ASN A 143 -8.03 2.77 7.69
C ASN A 143 -7.02 3.90 7.89
N PHE A 144 -7.25 4.78 8.84
CA PHE A 144 -6.38 5.93 9.06
C PHE A 144 -4.93 5.53 9.35
N LEU A 145 -4.71 4.56 10.23
CA LEU A 145 -3.37 4.03 10.50
C LEU A 145 -2.73 3.41 9.25
N ASP A 146 -3.55 2.80 8.39
CA ASP A 146 -3.07 2.25 7.13
C ASP A 146 -2.68 3.38 6.16
N ILE A 147 -3.44 4.47 6.10
CA ILE A 147 -3.13 5.66 5.30
C ILE A 147 -1.77 6.22 5.73
N ILE A 148 -1.58 6.54 6.99
CA ILE A 148 -0.30 7.09 7.49
C ILE A 148 0.88 6.16 7.22
N ARG A 149 0.73 4.88 7.54
CA ARG A 149 1.81 3.89 7.40
C ARG A 149 2.20 3.65 5.94
N THR A 150 1.20 3.62 5.06
CA THR A 150 1.44 3.34 3.63
C THR A 150 1.99 4.56 2.90
N THR A 151 1.46 5.74 3.20
CA THR A 151 1.87 6.99 2.54
C THR A 151 3.13 7.59 3.14
N LYS A 152 3.53 7.15 4.33
CA LYS A 152 4.71 7.67 5.06
C LYS A 152 4.70 9.19 5.23
N LEU A 153 3.51 9.78 5.38
CA LEU A 153 3.36 11.22 5.57
C LEU A 153 4.11 11.69 6.82
N SER A 154 4.99 12.64 6.64
CA SER A 154 5.74 13.24 7.75
C SER A 154 4.87 14.23 8.53
N GLY A 155 4.99 14.20 9.86
CA GLY A 155 4.35 15.19 10.75
C GLY A 155 2.83 15.04 10.91
N VAL A 156 2.25 13.87 10.58
CA VAL A 156 0.83 13.56 10.76
C VAL A 156 0.67 12.42 11.76
N THR A 157 -0.22 12.60 12.72
CA THR A 157 -0.54 11.62 13.77
C THR A 157 -1.99 11.14 13.68
N GLU A 158 -2.35 10.12 14.45
CA GLU A 158 -3.72 9.59 14.50
C GLU A 158 -4.73 10.63 15.05
N VAL A 159 -4.29 11.46 15.99
CA VAL A 159 -5.10 12.56 16.55
C VAL A 159 -5.46 13.57 15.48
N ASP A 160 -4.52 13.88 14.58
CA ASP A 160 -4.75 14.82 13.50
C ASP A 160 -5.88 14.42 12.54
N PHE A 161 -6.13 13.11 12.40
CA PHE A 161 -7.23 12.66 11.53
C PHE A 161 -8.61 12.91 12.16
N ALA A 162 -8.75 12.65 13.45
CA ALA A 162 -9.98 12.96 14.18
C ALA A 162 -10.28 14.45 14.10
N ASP A 163 -9.26 15.28 14.33
CA ASP A 163 -9.37 16.74 14.23
C ASP A 163 -9.76 17.22 12.84
N ILE A 164 -9.17 16.63 11.80
CA ILE A 164 -9.51 16.96 10.41
C ILE A 164 -10.92 16.56 10.05
N LEU A 165 -11.38 15.37 10.44
CA LEU A 165 -12.76 14.94 10.21
C LEU A 165 -13.76 15.88 10.90
N HIS A 166 -13.44 16.34 12.10
CA HIS A 166 -14.28 17.30 12.82
C HIS A 166 -14.26 18.70 12.18
N LYS A 167 -13.07 19.20 11.85
CA LYS A 167 -12.85 20.53 11.28
C LYS A 167 -13.46 20.66 9.87
N HIS A 168 -13.40 19.59 9.09
CA HIS A 168 -13.90 19.55 7.71
C HIS A 168 -15.14 18.68 7.55
N LYS A 169 -15.96 18.57 8.62
CA LYS A 169 -17.14 17.67 8.67
C LYS A 169 -18.10 17.81 7.50
N GLN A 170 -18.23 19.00 6.90
CA GLN A 170 -19.08 19.27 5.73
C GLN A 170 -18.67 18.49 4.48
N HIS A 171 -17.44 17.97 4.44
CA HIS A 171 -16.89 17.20 3.32
C HIS A 171 -16.89 15.70 3.56
N PHE A 172 -17.48 15.27 4.67
CA PHE A 172 -17.59 13.87 5.06
C PHE A 172 -18.99 13.53 5.51
N THR A 173 -19.53 12.42 5.03
CA THR A 173 -20.77 11.85 5.55
C THR A 173 -20.46 10.56 6.29
N PHE A 174 -20.80 10.51 7.56
CA PHE A 174 -20.67 9.31 8.37
C PHE A 174 -21.84 8.36 8.06
N TYR A 175 -21.51 7.22 7.50
CA TYR A 175 -22.45 6.21 7.09
C TYR A 175 -22.30 4.99 7.99
N ASN A 176 -23.37 4.58 8.63
CA ASN A 176 -23.41 3.43 9.53
C ASN A 176 -22.38 3.52 10.68
N PRO A 177 -22.78 4.05 11.85
CA PRO A 177 -21.90 4.19 13.01
C PRO A 177 -21.25 2.89 13.47
N GLU A 178 -21.92 1.74 13.30
CA GLU A 178 -21.36 0.42 13.66
C GLU A 178 -20.18 0.00 12.78
N LYS A 179 -20.13 0.47 11.53
CA LYS A 179 -19.04 0.14 10.58
C LYS A 179 -18.01 1.25 10.46
N GLU A 180 -18.20 2.37 11.17
CA GLU A 180 -17.30 3.53 11.09
C GLU A 180 -17.00 3.94 9.64
N LEU A 181 -17.98 3.81 8.76
CA LEU A 181 -17.82 4.06 7.34
C LEU A 181 -18.01 5.55 7.06
N ILE A 182 -17.05 6.17 6.44
CA ILE A 182 -17.00 7.59 6.12
C ILE A 182 -16.99 7.76 4.61
N ARG A 183 -17.98 8.47 4.08
CA ARG A 183 -18.03 8.84 2.66
C ARG A 183 -17.32 10.17 2.45
N LEU A 184 -16.50 10.25 1.41
CA LEU A 184 -15.86 11.47 0.96
C LEU A 184 -16.78 12.17 -0.05
N GLU A 185 -17.21 13.39 0.27
CA GLU A 185 -18.12 14.18 -0.59
C GLU A 185 -17.40 14.98 -1.66
N PHE A 186 -16.11 15.25 -1.47
CA PHE A 186 -15.31 16.07 -2.38
C PHE A 186 -14.65 15.27 -3.51
N VAL A 187 -15.01 14.01 -3.67
CA VAL A 187 -14.45 13.16 -4.75
C VAL A 187 -15.22 13.40 -6.04
N ASP A 188 -14.49 13.72 -7.09
CA ASP A 188 -15.03 13.87 -8.43
C ASP A 188 -15.46 12.50 -8.99
N LYS A 189 -16.70 12.43 -9.46
CA LYS A 189 -17.30 11.20 -9.99
C LYS A 189 -17.02 11.01 -11.48
N MET A 190 -16.75 12.10 -12.21
CA MET A 190 -16.51 12.11 -13.65
C MET A 190 -15.26 12.94 -13.98
N PRO A 191 -14.08 12.42 -13.68
CA PRO A 191 -12.84 13.18 -13.87
C PRO A 191 -12.54 13.39 -15.37
N GLU A 192 -12.53 14.63 -15.83
CA GLU A 192 -12.19 14.98 -17.21
C GLU A 192 -10.69 15.19 -17.43
N SER A 193 -9.99 15.77 -16.44
CA SER A 193 -8.54 15.95 -16.50
C SER A 193 -7.89 15.43 -15.23
N MET A 194 -6.72 14.78 -15.39
CA MET A 194 -6.27 13.86 -14.37
C MET A 194 -4.77 13.90 -14.19
N PHE A 195 -4.37 13.95 -12.93
CA PHE A 195 -3.02 13.64 -12.49
C PHE A 195 -2.98 12.20 -11.99
N MET A 196 -2.08 11.38 -12.53
CA MET A 196 -2.00 9.94 -12.21
C MET A 196 -1.01 9.69 -11.07
N ILE A 197 -1.46 8.95 -10.07
CA ILE A 197 -0.66 8.45 -8.95
C ILE A 197 -0.60 6.93 -9.06
N ASP A 198 0.60 6.38 -9.18
CA ASP A 198 0.84 4.95 -9.37
C ASP A 198 1.56 4.29 -8.18
N ASN A 199 1.79 5.06 -7.09
CA ASN A 199 2.48 4.56 -5.91
C ASN A 199 2.10 5.34 -4.65
N LEU A 200 1.60 4.63 -3.63
CA LEU A 200 1.25 5.25 -2.33
C LEU A 200 2.47 5.67 -1.51
N GLU A 201 3.61 4.99 -1.64
CA GLU A 201 4.82 5.36 -0.90
C GLU A 201 5.44 6.70 -1.36
N SER A 202 5.10 7.13 -2.57
CA SER A 202 5.57 8.39 -3.16
C SER A 202 4.56 9.52 -3.04
N ILE A 203 3.51 9.37 -2.23
CA ILE A 203 2.40 10.33 -2.16
C ILE A 203 2.86 11.73 -1.73
N ASP A 204 3.85 11.83 -0.86
CA ASP A 204 4.44 13.12 -0.46
C ASP A 204 5.12 13.82 -1.65
N GLY A 205 5.79 13.05 -2.52
CA GLY A 205 6.35 13.58 -3.77
C GLY A 205 5.30 14.05 -4.77
N TYR A 206 4.22 13.28 -4.93
CA TYR A 206 3.08 13.69 -5.77
C TYR A 206 2.37 14.93 -5.24
N TYR A 207 2.19 14.99 -3.91
CA TYR A 207 1.63 16.17 -3.25
C TYR A 207 2.45 17.43 -3.57
N GLU A 208 3.76 17.37 -3.40
CA GLU A 208 4.64 18.50 -3.67
C GLU A 208 4.67 18.87 -5.16
N MET A 209 4.54 17.90 -6.07
CA MET A 209 4.40 18.20 -7.51
C MET A 209 3.13 18.96 -7.84
N ILE A 210 2.02 18.63 -7.17
CA ILE A 210 0.71 19.24 -7.43
C ILE A 210 0.59 20.62 -6.77
N PHE A 211 1.04 20.74 -5.52
CA PHE A 211 0.81 21.93 -4.71
C PHE A 211 2.04 22.87 -4.63
N GLY A 212 3.22 22.39 -4.98
CA GLY A 212 4.43 23.23 -5.11
C GLY A 212 4.93 23.87 -3.82
N GLU A 213 4.66 23.25 -2.66
CA GLU A 213 5.00 23.82 -1.36
C GLU A 213 6.47 23.69 -0.98
N ARG A 214 7.19 22.72 -1.56
CA ARG A 214 8.62 22.51 -1.38
C ARG A 214 9.37 22.65 -2.69
N LYS A 215 10.50 23.37 -2.66
CA LYS A 215 11.30 23.66 -3.85
C LYS A 215 12.14 22.45 -4.34
N GLN A 216 12.30 21.41 -3.55
CA GLN A 216 13.24 20.31 -3.84
C GLN A 216 12.51 18.99 -4.14
N ILE A 217 11.94 18.92 -5.31
CA ILE A 217 11.41 17.66 -5.84
C ILE A 217 12.42 17.05 -6.80
N GLY A 218 12.55 15.74 -6.76
CA GLY A 218 13.32 14.98 -7.73
C GLY A 218 12.53 13.81 -8.28
N VAL A 219 12.94 13.33 -9.43
CA VAL A 219 12.48 12.05 -9.99
C VAL A 219 13.55 11.00 -9.71
N CYS A 220 13.18 9.90 -9.09
CA CYS A 220 14.11 8.82 -8.74
C CYS A 220 14.70 8.17 -9.99
N GLU A 221 16.03 8.04 -10.07
CA GLU A 221 16.71 7.43 -11.22
C GLU A 221 16.33 5.95 -11.41
N ILE A 222 15.96 5.24 -10.32
CA ILE A 222 15.63 3.81 -10.35
C ILE A 222 14.14 3.60 -10.65
N CYS A 223 13.22 4.09 -9.80
CA CYS A 223 11.80 3.81 -9.95
C CYS A 223 11.02 4.87 -10.75
N LYS A 224 11.70 5.93 -11.21
CA LYS A 224 11.13 7.04 -12.00
C LYS A 224 9.99 7.81 -11.31
N LYS A 225 9.82 7.65 -10.01
CA LYS A 225 8.75 8.28 -9.23
C LYS A 225 9.22 9.57 -8.57
N PRO A 226 8.31 10.54 -8.38
CA PRO A 226 8.65 11.77 -7.69
C PRO A 226 8.94 11.50 -6.21
N PHE A 227 9.88 12.25 -5.66
CA PHE A 227 10.21 12.23 -4.24
C PHE A 227 10.70 13.58 -3.76
N VAL A 228 10.52 13.85 -2.47
CA VAL A 228 11.06 15.04 -1.82
C VAL A 228 12.55 14.81 -1.53
N LYS A 229 13.39 15.70 -2.05
CA LYS A 229 14.84 15.66 -1.80
C LYS A 229 15.17 16.18 -0.39
N ASN A 230 16.00 15.43 0.32
CA ASN A 230 16.59 15.91 1.59
C ASN A 230 17.92 16.64 1.38
N ALA A 231 18.53 16.48 0.20
CA ALA A 231 19.76 17.17 -0.21
C ALA A 231 19.76 17.36 -1.73
N ASN A 232 20.37 18.44 -2.22
CA ASN A 232 20.39 18.79 -3.66
C ASN A 232 20.93 17.67 -4.56
N ALA A 233 21.96 16.96 -4.10
CA ALA A 233 22.60 15.85 -4.84
C ALA A 233 21.82 14.53 -4.80
N GLN A 234 20.67 14.47 -4.10
CA GLN A 234 19.92 13.23 -3.98
C GLN A 234 19.26 12.85 -5.30
N LYS A 235 19.65 11.71 -5.85
CA LYS A 235 19.15 11.18 -7.15
C LYS A 235 18.15 10.02 -7.00
N MET A 236 18.05 9.45 -5.81
CA MET A 236 17.21 8.28 -5.51
C MET A 236 16.29 8.55 -4.33
N CYS A 237 15.06 8.04 -4.40
CA CYS A 237 14.14 8.05 -3.25
C CYS A 237 14.69 7.17 -2.12
N LEU A 238 14.19 7.38 -0.89
CA LEU A 238 14.66 6.65 0.29
C LEU A 238 14.46 5.13 0.18
N SER A 239 13.34 4.70 -0.43
CA SER A 239 13.05 3.27 -0.63
C SER A 239 14.09 2.61 -1.54
N CYS A 240 14.34 3.17 -2.74
CA CYS A 240 15.33 2.64 -3.66
C CYS A 240 16.77 2.71 -3.12
N LYS A 241 17.08 3.77 -2.37
CA LYS A 241 18.39 3.86 -1.69
C LYS A 241 18.58 2.75 -0.66
N LYS A 242 17.53 2.45 0.13
CA LYS A 242 17.56 1.37 1.12
C LYS A 242 17.67 0.00 0.45
N GLU A 243 16.93 -0.25 -0.61
CA GLU A 243 16.98 -1.50 -1.38
C GLU A 243 18.39 -1.73 -1.95
N LYS A 244 18.96 -0.74 -2.63
CA LYS A 244 20.33 -0.82 -3.18
C LYS A 244 21.37 -1.10 -2.10
N ARG A 245 21.24 -0.46 -0.93
CA ARG A 245 22.16 -0.72 0.21
C ARG A 245 22.00 -2.15 0.72
N ASN A 246 20.78 -2.66 0.82
CA ASN A 246 20.53 -4.04 1.27
C ASN A 246 21.10 -5.07 0.29
N GLU A 247 20.99 -4.82 -1.02
CA GLU A 247 21.59 -5.68 -2.05
C GLU A 247 23.11 -5.71 -1.94
N GLN A 248 23.74 -4.54 -1.82
CA GLN A 248 25.19 -4.44 -1.63
C GLN A 248 25.65 -5.17 -0.36
N GLN A 249 24.92 -5.05 0.74
CA GLN A 249 25.25 -5.79 1.96
C GLN A 249 25.13 -7.31 1.78
N LYS A 250 24.08 -7.79 1.08
CA LYS A 250 23.92 -9.22 0.78
C LYS A 250 25.08 -9.75 -0.08
N GLU A 251 25.52 -8.96 -1.05
CA GLU A 251 26.62 -9.32 -1.93
C GLU A 251 27.96 -9.41 -1.16
N LEU A 252 28.26 -8.41 -0.36
CA LEU A 252 29.43 -8.43 0.55
C LEU A 252 29.43 -9.64 1.49
N MET A 253 28.27 -10.00 2.04
CA MET A 253 28.14 -11.17 2.91
C MET A 253 28.33 -12.48 2.15
N ARG A 254 27.88 -12.56 0.89
CA ARG A 254 28.14 -13.74 0.02
C ARG A 254 29.62 -13.87 -0.31
N GLU A 255 30.29 -12.79 -0.63
CA GLU A 255 31.74 -12.79 -0.89
C GLU A 255 32.56 -13.21 0.33
N ARG A 256 32.24 -12.65 1.52
CA ARG A 256 32.89 -13.06 2.78
C ARG A 256 32.74 -14.55 3.05
N ARG A 257 31.55 -15.13 2.84
CA ARG A 257 31.31 -16.58 3.01
C ARG A 257 32.14 -17.41 2.03
N LYS A 258 32.31 -16.95 0.79
CA LYS A 258 33.18 -17.65 -0.19
C LYS A 258 34.66 -17.63 0.20
N VAL A 259 35.13 -16.56 0.83
CA VAL A 259 36.51 -16.45 1.31
C VAL A 259 36.74 -17.33 2.54
N LEU A 260 35.76 -17.44 3.44
CA LEU A 260 35.86 -18.27 4.66
C LEU A 260 35.69 -19.78 4.38
N ALA A 261 35.21 -20.15 3.20
CA ALA A 261 35.00 -21.54 2.77
C ALA A 261 36.20 -22.10 1.95
N LYS A 262 37.21 -21.29 1.70
CA LYS A 262 38.51 -21.67 1.12
C LYS A 262 39.55 -21.82 2.21
#